data_fc43b174627d3416f88683afff956a61
#
_entry.id   fc43b174627d3416f88683afff956a61
#
_cell.length_a   1.000
_cell.length_b   1.000
_cell.length_c   1.000
_cell.angle_alpha   90.00
_cell.angle_beta   90.00
_cell.angle_gamma   90.00
#
_symmetry.space_group_name_H-M   'P 1'
#
loop_
_entity.id
_entity.type
_entity.pdbx_description
1 polymer ?
#
loop_
_entity_poly.entity_id
_entity_poly.type
_entity_poly.pdbx_seq_one_letter_code
_entity_poly.pdbx_strand_id
1 'polypeptide(L)'
;MKKSRVAIMMMATFSGAVYAGAAQWTPDFSPDSLRVSASGGMLSGKSHEMVYDEVTGRKISQLDWKIKNVAILKGDISWDADSFLTLNARGWTSLASGSGHMDDYDWMNENQSSWTDHSSHPATNVNYANEYDLNVKGWVFQNENYKAGVVAGYQETRFSWTATGGSYNYDNGTNTGNFPAGERGIGYSQRFSMPYIGLAGQYRFNDFEVNALFKFSDWVRAHDNDEHYMRDLTFREKTSNSRYYGASIDAGYYVTPHAKVFAEFAYSSYEEGKGGTQIIDNNSGESGSIGGDAAGISNKNYTLTAGLQYRF
;
A
#
# COMPACT_ATOMS: atom_id res chain seq x y z
N MET A 1 29.30 6.60 15.78
CA MET A 1 29.99 5.57 14.95
C MET A 1 29.15 5.35 13.69
N LYS A 2 29.61 5.87 12.55
CA LYS A 2 28.88 5.72 11.26
C LYS A 2 28.94 4.27 10.81
N LYS A 3 27.83 3.56 10.78
CA LYS A 3 27.71 2.24 10.14
C LYS A 3 27.58 2.48 8.64
N SER A 4 28.66 2.33 7.89
CA SER A 4 28.63 2.22 6.42
C SER A 4 27.84 0.97 6.05
N ARG A 5 26.67 1.16 5.46
CA ARG A 5 25.94 0.07 4.80
C ARG A 5 26.52 -0.09 3.39
N VAL A 6 27.28 -1.15 3.20
CA VAL A 6 27.74 -1.59 1.88
C VAL A 6 26.52 -2.13 1.16
N ALA A 7 26.07 -1.43 0.15
CA ALA A 7 25.11 -1.95 -0.81
C ALA A 7 25.86 -2.97 -1.68
N ILE A 8 25.63 -4.25 -1.43
CA ILE A 8 26.07 -5.33 -2.33
C ILE A 8 25.13 -5.31 -3.53
N MET A 9 25.56 -4.63 -4.58
CA MET A 9 24.98 -4.72 -5.89
C MET A 9 25.43 -6.07 -6.46
N MET A 10 24.60 -7.12 -6.35
CA MET A 10 24.80 -8.36 -7.08
C MET A 10 24.55 -8.08 -8.57
N MET A 11 25.56 -7.66 -9.28
CA MET A 11 25.65 -7.85 -10.72
C MET A 11 25.90 -9.34 -10.95
N ALA A 12 24.83 -10.06 -11.27
CA ALA A 12 24.97 -11.37 -11.88
C ALA A 12 25.57 -11.17 -13.28
N THR A 13 26.88 -11.29 -13.39
CA THR A 13 27.54 -11.41 -14.68
C THR A 13 27.20 -12.78 -15.23
N PHE A 14 26.18 -12.86 -16.07
CA PHE A 14 25.98 -13.99 -16.96
C PHE A 14 27.09 -13.96 -18.00
N SER A 15 28.24 -14.59 -17.70
CA SER A 15 29.23 -14.95 -18.71
C SER A 15 28.77 -16.24 -19.39
N GLY A 16 27.70 -16.18 -20.16
CA GLY A 16 27.33 -17.16 -21.17
C GLY A 16 27.99 -16.77 -22.48
N ALA A 17 28.80 -17.66 -23.04
CA ALA A 17 29.40 -17.47 -24.36
C ALA A 17 28.28 -17.19 -25.38
N VAL A 18 28.22 -15.94 -25.86
CA VAL A 18 27.36 -15.54 -26.96
C VAL A 18 27.96 -16.13 -28.22
N TYR A 19 27.45 -17.28 -28.66
CA TYR A 19 27.64 -17.71 -30.03
C TYR A 19 26.61 -17.01 -30.94
N ALA A 20 27.15 -16.35 -31.89
CA ALA A 20 26.54 -15.46 -32.86
C ALA A 20 25.36 -16.09 -33.61
N GLY A 21 24.31 -15.46 -33.50
CA GLY A 21 23.07 -15.40 -34.25
C GLY A 21 22.18 -14.56 -33.37
N ALA A 22 22.28 -13.24 -33.48
CA ALA A 22 21.30 -12.39 -32.82
C ALA A 22 19.94 -12.76 -33.37
N ALA A 23 19.28 -13.71 -32.71
CA ALA A 23 17.86 -13.94 -32.92
C ALA A 23 17.22 -12.59 -32.64
N GLN A 24 16.74 -11.95 -33.68
CA GLN A 24 16.09 -10.65 -33.58
C GLN A 24 14.86 -10.87 -32.71
N TRP A 25 14.91 -10.33 -31.49
CA TRP A 25 13.76 -10.40 -30.59
C TRP A 25 12.57 -9.72 -31.27
N THR A 26 11.53 -10.48 -31.54
CA THR A 26 10.30 -9.99 -32.14
C THR A 26 9.18 -10.14 -31.12
N PRO A 27 8.64 -9.03 -30.57
CA PRO A 27 7.51 -9.08 -29.67
C PRO A 27 6.31 -9.77 -30.30
N ASP A 28 5.60 -10.57 -29.51
CA ASP A 28 4.33 -11.18 -29.92
C ASP A 28 3.19 -10.17 -29.81
N PHE A 29 2.62 -9.77 -30.94
CA PHE A 29 1.45 -8.91 -31.04
C PHE A 29 0.18 -9.68 -31.46
N SER A 30 0.18 -11.00 -31.35
CA SER A 30 -1.03 -11.77 -31.59
C SER A 30 -2.10 -11.39 -30.55
N PRO A 31 -3.40 -11.40 -30.91
CA PRO A 31 -4.45 -11.08 -29.96
C PRO A 31 -4.41 -11.91 -28.68
N ASP A 32 -4.09 -13.20 -28.79
CA ASP A 32 -4.01 -14.12 -27.64
C ASP A 32 -2.85 -13.81 -26.68
N SER A 33 -1.90 -12.96 -27.05
CA SER A 33 -0.87 -12.46 -26.12
C SER A 33 -1.41 -11.46 -25.11
N LEU A 34 -2.58 -10.86 -25.35
CA LEU A 34 -3.19 -9.83 -24.51
C LEU A 34 -4.31 -10.42 -23.63
N ARG A 35 -4.23 -10.11 -22.33
CA ARG A 35 -5.25 -10.43 -21.32
C ARG A 35 -5.71 -9.17 -20.63
N VAL A 36 -7.02 -9.04 -20.45
CA VAL A 36 -7.65 -7.94 -19.70
C VAL A 36 -8.57 -8.52 -18.66
N SER A 37 -8.52 -8.00 -17.44
CA SER A 37 -9.47 -8.41 -16.41
C SER A 37 -10.07 -7.20 -15.69
N ALA A 38 -11.31 -7.44 -15.20
CA ALA A 38 -12.00 -6.53 -14.31
C ALA A 38 -12.62 -7.34 -13.15
N SER A 39 -12.49 -6.82 -11.94
CA SER A 39 -13.06 -7.44 -10.74
C SER A 39 -13.56 -6.40 -9.76
N GLY A 40 -14.60 -6.76 -9.01
CA GLY A 40 -15.12 -5.98 -7.90
C GLY A 40 -14.90 -6.70 -6.58
N GLY A 41 -14.85 -5.97 -5.49
CA GLY A 41 -14.65 -6.56 -4.17
C GLY A 41 -14.52 -5.54 -3.06
N MET A 42 -13.83 -5.92 -2.02
CA MET A 42 -13.70 -5.13 -0.79
C MET A 42 -12.25 -4.98 -0.36
N LEU A 43 -11.97 -3.78 0.18
CA LEU A 43 -10.72 -3.40 0.85
C LEU A 43 -10.98 -3.27 2.34
N SER A 44 -10.10 -3.83 3.16
CA SER A 44 -10.04 -3.60 4.61
C SER A 44 -8.59 -3.44 5.05
N GLY A 45 -8.38 -2.73 6.16
CA GLY A 45 -7.03 -2.49 6.64
C GLY A 45 -6.95 -1.48 7.77
N LYS A 46 -5.71 -1.10 8.06
CA LYS A 46 -5.38 -0.12 9.11
C LYS A 46 -4.11 0.63 8.73
N SER A 47 -4.15 1.94 8.89
CA SER A 47 -3.00 2.82 8.83
C SER A 47 -2.65 3.34 10.21
N HIS A 48 -1.37 3.64 10.42
CA HIS A 48 -0.90 4.33 11.60
C HIS A 48 -0.09 5.54 11.20
N GLU A 49 -0.32 6.60 11.91
CA GLU A 49 0.53 7.77 12.01
C GLU A 49 1.07 7.81 13.43
N MET A 50 2.35 8.09 13.60
CA MET A 50 3.01 8.11 14.89
C MET A 50 3.90 9.33 14.99
N VAL A 51 3.88 9.97 16.17
CA VAL A 51 4.75 11.09 16.48
C VAL A 51 5.70 10.68 17.60
N TYR A 52 6.96 11.09 17.48
CA TYR A 52 8.03 10.77 18.41
C TYR A 52 8.69 12.03 18.94
N ASP A 53 9.05 11.98 20.20
CA ASP A 53 9.94 12.97 20.80
C ASP A 53 11.32 12.91 20.14
N GLU A 54 11.81 14.04 19.65
CA GLU A 54 13.04 14.10 18.86
C GLU A 54 14.31 13.81 19.67
N VAL A 55 14.27 14.02 21.00
CA VAL A 55 15.42 13.85 21.90
C VAL A 55 15.50 12.41 22.42
N THR A 56 14.40 11.90 22.92
CA THR A 56 14.34 10.60 23.58
C THR A 56 13.96 9.46 22.62
N GLY A 57 13.34 9.78 21.48
CA GLY A 57 12.75 8.80 20.54
C GLY A 57 11.52 8.11 21.12
N ARG A 58 10.94 8.60 22.22
CA ARG A 58 9.72 8.08 22.83
C ARG A 58 8.53 8.43 21.95
N LYS A 59 7.63 7.48 21.72
CA LYS A 59 6.37 7.74 21.06
C LYS A 59 5.49 8.62 21.95
N ILE A 60 4.99 9.74 21.41
CA ILE A 60 4.16 10.72 22.10
C ILE A 60 2.73 10.79 21.55
N SER A 61 2.51 10.39 20.32
CA SER A 61 1.17 10.26 19.72
C SER A 61 1.09 9.10 18.76
N GLN A 62 -0.11 8.54 18.59
CA GLN A 62 -0.44 7.55 17.57
C GLN A 62 -1.90 7.66 17.16
N LEU A 63 -2.12 7.88 15.88
CA LEU A 63 -3.43 7.84 15.24
C LEU A 63 -3.61 6.53 14.49
N ASP A 64 -4.71 5.86 14.75
CA ASP A 64 -5.10 4.57 14.18
C ASP A 64 -6.27 4.76 13.20
N TRP A 65 -6.01 4.63 11.90
CA TRP A 65 -6.99 4.83 10.84
C TRP A 65 -7.44 3.50 10.24
N LYS A 66 -8.67 3.07 10.55
CA LYS A 66 -9.23 1.80 10.06
C LYS A 66 -9.96 1.99 8.73
N ILE A 67 -9.89 0.96 7.88
CA ILE A 67 -10.63 0.80 6.64
C ILE A 67 -11.55 -0.41 6.82
N LYS A 68 -12.86 -0.24 6.65
CA LYS A 68 -13.86 -1.27 6.93
C LYS A 68 -14.67 -1.61 5.67
N ASN A 69 -14.28 -2.68 4.97
CA ASN A 69 -15.03 -3.25 3.84
C ASN A 69 -15.41 -2.22 2.76
N VAL A 70 -14.46 -1.41 2.34
CA VAL A 70 -14.67 -0.39 1.29
C VAL A 70 -14.77 -1.09 -0.05
N ALA A 71 -15.86 -0.83 -0.79
CA ALA A 71 -16.05 -1.39 -2.12
C ALA A 71 -15.02 -0.85 -3.12
N ILE A 72 -14.38 -1.75 -3.87
CA ILE A 72 -13.36 -1.42 -4.86
C ILE A 72 -13.67 -2.03 -6.22
N LEU A 73 -13.20 -1.34 -7.27
CA LEU A 73 -13.06 -1.86 -8.62
C LEU A 73 -11.57 -2.04 -8.93
N LYS A 74 -11.21 -3.18 -9.50
CA LYS A 74 -9.85 -3.52 -9.89
C LYS A 74 -9.80 -3.84 -11.37
N GLY A 75 -8.76 -3.37 -12.06
CA GLY A 75 -8.43 -3.69 -13.43
C GLY A 75 -7.02 -4.24 -13.57
N ASP A 76 -6.79 -5.09 -14.54
CA ASP A 76 -5.48 -5.65 -14.89
C ASP A 76 -5.39 -5.83 -16.41
N ILE A 77 -4.27 -5.42 -16.98
CA ILE A 77 -3.90 -5.63 -18.37
C ILE A 77 -2.53 -6.31 -18.39
N SER A 78 -2.44 -7.47 -19.03
CA SER A 78 -1.20 -8.23 -19.17
C SER A 78 -0.94 -8.52 -20.63
N TRP A 79 0.26 -8.22 -21.09
CA TRP A 79 0.73 -8.54 -22.42
C TRP A 79 1.93 -9.48 -22.34
N ASP A 80 1.76 -10.70 -22.87
CA ASP A 80 2.84 -11.67 -23.03
C ASP A 80 3.65 -11.29 -24.29
N ALA A 81 4.63 -10.41 -24.10
CA ALA A 81 5.46 -9.90 -25.19
C ALA A 81 6.33 -11.00 -25.81
N ASP A 82 6.56 -12.07 -25.08
CA ASP A 82 7.27 -13.29 -25.48
C ASP A 82 6.89 -14.43 -24.51
N SER A 83 7.28 -15.66 -24.83
CA SER A 83 7.10 -16.82 -23.95
C SER A 83 7.72 -16.65 -22.56
N PHE A 84 8.79 -15.87 -22.46
CA PHE A 84 9.52 -15.62 -21.19
C PHE A 84 9.28 -14.23 -20.58
N LEU A 85 8.52 -13.32 -21.24
CA LEU A 85 8.36 -11.94 -20.81
C LEU A 85 6.90 -11.50 -20.83
N THR A 86 6.38 -11.05 -19.70
CA THR A 86 5.05 -10.43 -19.57
C THR A 86 5.19 -9.01 -19.03
N LEU A 87 4.56 -8.05 -19.71
CA LEU A 87 4.34 -6.70 -19.20
C LEU A 87 2.95 -6.63 -18.57
N ASN A 88 2.83 -5.97 -17.42
CA ASN A 88 1.57 -5.91 -16.69
C ASN A 88 1.33 -4.52 -16.12
N ALA A 89 0.11 -4.03 -16.28
CA ALA A 89 -0.43 -2.83 -15.64
C ALA A 89 -1.69 -3.20 -14.88
N ARG A 90 -1.71 -2.97 -13.56
CA ARG A 90 -2.85 -3.28 -12.71
C ARG A 90 -3.11 -2.16 -11.71
N GLY A 91 -4.32 -2.08 -11.23
CA GLY A 91 -4.68 -1.10 -10.22
C GLY A 91 -6.10 -1.31 -9.72
N TRP A 92 -6.40 -0.65 -8.61
CA TRP A 92 -7.74 -0.62 -8.05
C TRP A 92 -8.07 0.76 -7.48
N THR A 93 -9.35 1.05 -7.37
CA THR A 93 -9.86 2.27 -6.74
C THR A 93 -11.13 1.99 -5.96
N SER A 94 -11.35 2.73 -4.88
CA SER A 94 -12.64 2.74 -4.18
C SER A 94 -13.73 3.30 -5.08
N LEU A 95 -14.91 2.67 -5.05
CA LEU A 95 -16.07 3.09 -5.87
C LEU A 95 -16.83 4.26 -5.28
N ALA A 96 -16.75 4.41 -3.95
CA ALA A 96 -17.37 5.49 -3.19
C ALA A 96 -16.60 5.68 -1.88
N SER A 97 -16.94 6.71 -1.12
CA SER A 97 -16.49 6.81 0.27
C SER A 97 -17.01 5.63 1.08
N GLY A 98 -16.15 5.11 1.95
CA GLY A 98 -16.43 3.94 2.75
C GLY A 98 -16.38 4.22 4.25
N SER A 99 -16.74 3.22 5.04
CA SER A 99 -16.68 3.31 6.50
C SER A 99 -15.25 3.12 7.02
N GLY A 100 -14.88 3.95 7.98
CA GLY A 100 -13.64 3.86 8.72
C GLY A 100 -13.87 3.89 10.23
N HIS A 101 -12.83 4.18 10.94
CA HIS A 101 -12.79 4.51 12.37
C HIS A 101 -11.43 5.11 12.66
N MET A 102 -11.38 6.16 13.47
CA MET A 102 -10.13 6.73 13.92
C MET A 102 -10.09 6.72 15.45
N ASP A 103 -8.96 6.28 15.98
CA ASP A 103 -8.60 6.41 17.39
C ASP A 103 -7.27 7.18 17.46
N ASP A 104 -7.18 8.14 18.35
CA ASP A 104 -5.99 8.94 18.64
C ASP A 104 -5.55 8.72 20.08
N TYR A 105 -4.29 8.40 20.30
CA TYR A 105 -3.68 8.07 21.58
C TYR A 105 -2.46 8.94 21.81
N ASP A 106 -2.41 9.66 22.96
CA ASP A 106 -1.27 10.48 23.35
C ASP A 106 -0.66 10.02 24.67
N TRP A 107 0.68 10.11 24.75
CA TRP A 107 1.50 9.77 25.92
C TRP A 107 2.15 11.06 26.46
N MET A 108 1.35 11.94 27.08
CA MET A 108 1.84 13.25 27.58
C MET A 108 2.67 13.15 28.84
N ASN A 109 2.55 12.05 29.60
CA ASN A 109 3.34 11.83 30.82
C ASN A 109 4.50 10.85 30.55
N GLU A 110 5.75 11.33 30.68
CA GLU A 110 6.96 10.54 30.46
C GLU A 110 7.13 9.39 31.47
N ASN A 111 6.56 9.51 32.66
CA ASN A 111 6.66 8.51 33.72
C ASN A 111 5.56 7.45 33.66
N GLN A 112 4.73 7.46 32.60
CA GLN A 112 3.61 6.54 32.40
C GLN A 112 3.76 5.78 31.09
N SER A 113 3.64 4.45 31.12
CA SER A 113 3.73 3.61 29.93
C SER A 113 2.42 3.51 29.12
N SER A 114 1.26 3.69 29.80
CA SER A 114 -0.04 3.78 29.15
C SER A 114 -0.28 5.18 28.58
N TRP A 115 -1.16 5.30 27.59
CA TRP A 115 -1.61 6.60 27.11
C TRP A 115 -2.27 7.42 28.23
N THR A 116 -2.19 8.74 28.15
CA THR A 116 -2.83 9.70 29.04
C THR A 116 -4.12 10.25 28.45
N ASP A 117 -4.14 10.35 27.11
CA ASP A 117 -5.21 10.94 26.35
C ASP A 117 -5.63 10.01 25.23
N HIS A 118 -6.92 9.92 25.01
CA HIS A 118 -7.51 9.12 23.95
C HIS A 118 -8.73 9.81 23.38
N SER A 119 -8.82 9.86 22.05
CA SER A 119 -10.07 10.19 21.37
C SER A 119 -10.48 9.10 20.39
N SER A 120 -11.80 8.95 20.20
CA SER A 120 -12.38 7.92 19.34
C SER A 120 -13.45 8.52 18.44
N HIS A 121 -13.30 8.30 17.14
CA HIS A 121 -14.12 8.91 16.09
C HIS A 121 -14.78 7.81 15.23
N PRO A 122 -15.91 7.24 15.69
CA PRO A 122 -16.62 6.19 14.95
C PRO A 122 -17.23 6.66 13.63
N ALA A 123 -17.51 7.96 13.49
CA ALA A 123 -18.01 8.58 12.27
C ALA A 123 -16.84 9.02 11.36
N THR A 124 -15.92 8.10 11.09
CA THR A 124 -14.81 8.32 10.15
C THR A 124 -15.17 7.75 8.79
N ASN A 125 -14.96 8.52 7.75
CA ASN A 125 -15.13 8.11 6.36
C ASN A 125 -13.76 7.86 5.71
N VAL A 126 -13.66 6.79 4.93
CA VAL A 126 -12.60 6.63 3.93
C VAL A 126 -13.04 7.43 2.70
N ASN A 127 -12.40 8.55 2.41
CA ASN A 127 -12.78 9.43 1.30
C ASN A 127 -12.45 8.77 -0.04
N TYR A 128 -11.24 8.20 -0.15
CA TYR A 128 -10.80 7.38 -1.27
C TYR A 128 -9.66 6.44 -0.85
N ALA A 129 -9.50 5.39 -1.62
CA ALA A 129 -8.33 4.52 -1.62
C ALA A 129 -8.07 4.05 -3.05
N ASN A 130 -6.82 4.02 -3.48
CA ASN A 130 -6.44 3.55 -4.81
C ASN A 130 -4.99 3.06 -4.85
N GLU A 131 -4.70 2.22 -5.83
CA GLU A 131 -3.37 1.70 -6.13
C GLU A 131 -3.18 1.56 -7.63
N TYR A 132 -1.99 1.84 -8.11
CA TYR A 132 -1.52 1.40 -9.41
C TYR A 132 -0.18 0.70 -9.30
N ASP A 133 0.04 -0.27 -10.17
CA ASP A 133 1.21 -1.13 -10.21
C ASP A 133 1.57 -1.41 -11.68
N LEU A 134 2.78 -1.08 -12.05
CA LEU A 134 3.36 -1.38 -13.36
C LEU A 134 4.53 -2.34 -13.15
N ASN A 135 4.51 -3.48 -13.82
CA ASN A 135 5.55 -4.47 -13.64
C ASN A 135 5.89 -5.25 -14.90
N VAL A 136 7.05 -5.87 -14.81
CA VAL A 136 7.55 -6.83 -15.80
C VAL A 136 7.82 -8.15 -15.09
N LYS A 137 7.37 -9.25 -15.68
CA LYS A 137 7.58 -10.63 -15.21
C LYS A 137 8.52 -11.34 -16.18
N GLY A 138 9.62 -11.87 -15.68
CA GLY A 138 10.52 -12.73 -16.42
C GLY A 138 10.32 -14.19 -16.01
N TRP A 139 9.80 -15.02 -16.91
CA TRP A 139 9.55 -16.44 -16.65
C TRP A 139 10.83 -17.25 -16.81
N VAL A 140 11.30 -17.82 -15.72
CA VAL A 140 12.58 -18.58 -15.65
C VAL A 140 12.34 -20.07 -15.84
N PHE A 141 11.27 -20.57 -15.27
CA PHE A 141 10.86 -21.97 -15.38
C PHE A 141 9.43 -22.02 -15.94
N GLN A 142 9.24 -22.82 -16.97
CA GLN A 142 7.91 -23.02 -17.55
C GLN A 142 7.79 -24.37 -18.26
N ASN A 143 6.59 -24.92 -18.18
CA ASN A 143 6.15 -26.04 -18.98
C ASN A 143 4.65 -25.87 -19.33
N GLU A 144 4.00 -26.92 -19.81
CA GLU A 144 2.58 -26.88 -20.19
C GLU A 144 1.65 -26.48 -19.02
N ASN A 145 2.01 -26.83 -17.79
CA ASN A 145 1.14 -26.68 -16.62
C ASN A 145 1.57 -25.55 -15.69
N TYR A 146 2.82 -25.13 -15.66
CA TYR A 146 3.27 -24.10 -14.74
C TYR A 146 4.26 -23.11 -15.35
N LYS A 147 4.26 -21.91 -14.80
CA LYS A 147 5.30 -20.90 -14.98
C LYS A 147 5.74 -20.41 -13.62
N ALA A 148 7.04 -20.18 -13.45
CA ALA A 148 7.61 -19.53 -12.28
C ALA A 148 8.69 -18.54 -12.72
N GLY A 149 8.71 -17.37 -12.11
CA GLY A 149 9.60 -16.31 -12.56
C GLY A 149 9.80 -15.21 -11.53
N VAL A 150 10.59 -14.23 -11.93
CA VAL A 150 10.90 -13.03 -11.17
C VAL A 150 10.07 -11.86 -11.67
N VAL A 151 9.84 -10.89 -10.78
CA VAL A 151 9.08 -9.68 -11.08
C VAL A 151 9.88 -8.47 -10.64
N ALA A 152 9.83 -7.40 -11.42
CA ALA A 152 10.28 -6.08 -11.01
C ALA A 152 9.21 -5.06 -11.42
N GLY A 153 8.96 -4.07 -10.56
CA GLY A 153 7.90 -3.12 -10.83
C GLY A 153 7.97 -1.86 -9.97
N TYR A 154 6.98 -1.02 -10.18
CA TYR A 154 6.75 0.19 -9.40
C TYR A 154 5.28 0.25 -8.97
N GLN A 155 5.05 0.52 -7.69
CA GLN A 155 3.72 0.61 -7.10
C GLN A 155 3.55 1.94 -6.38
N GLU A 156 2.37 2.51 -6.50
CA GLU A 156 1.92 3.62 -5.67
C GLU A 156 0.53 3.33 -5.12
N THR A 157 0.35 3.55 -3.79
CA THR A 157 -0.91 3.34 -3.08
C THR A 157 -1.25 4.58 -2.28
N ARG A 158 -2.52 4.99 -2.30
CA ARG A 158 -3.01 6.19 -1.61
C ARG A 158 -4.26 5.89 -0.83
N PHE A 159 -4.38 6.56 0.32
CA PHE A 159 -5.55 6.51 1.20
C PHE A 159 -5.89 7.90 1.70
N SER A 160 -7.17 8.15 1.98
CA SER A 160 -7.61 9.40 2.63
C SER A 160 -8.83 9.16 3.51
N TRP A 161 -8.86 9.84 4.65
CA TRP A 161 -9.94 9.76 5.62
C TRP A 161 -10.37 11.15 6.08
N THR A 162 -11.58 11.21 6.66
CA THR A 162 -12.05 12.35 7.46
C THR A 162 -12.77 11.80 8.68
N ALA A 163 -12.29 12.16 9.87
CA ALA A 163 -12.90 11.88 11.15
C ALA A 163 -13.80 13.03 11.57
N THR A 164 -15.03 12.71 12.02
CA THR A 164 -16.01 13.72 12.44
C THR A 164 -16.60 13.35 13.80
N GLY A 165 -16.91 14.35 14.63
CA GLY A 165 -17.48 14.16 15.97
C GLY A 165 -16.61 13.22 16.81
N GLY A 166 -17.24 12.45 17.69
CA GLY A 166 -16.55 11.46 18.52
C GLY A 166 -16.54 11.82 20.00
N SER A 167 -15.76 11.07 20.78
CA SER A 167 -15.61 11.26 22.22
C SER A 167 -14.13 11.31 22.60
N TYR A 168 -13.83 11.94 23.72
CA TYR A 168 -12.48 12.00 24.26
C TYR A 168 -12.44 11.65 25.74
N ASN A 169 -11.28 11.16 26.17
CA ASN A 169 -10.91 10.82 27.54
C ASN A 169 -9.45 11.28 27.71
N TYR A 170 -9.28 12.46 28.28
CA TYR A 170 -8.01 13.14 28.45
C TYR A 170 -7.60 13.21 29.92
N ASP A 171 -6.34 13.52 30.19
CA ASP A 171 -5.77 13.66 31.52
C ASP A 171 -6.05 12.44 32.42
N ASN A 172 -5.82 11.21 31.89
CA ASN A 172 -6.10 9.96 32.59
C ASN A 172 -7.56 9.81 33.08
N GLY A 173 -8.52 10.36 32.33
CA GLY A 173 -9.95 10.25 32.64
C GLY A 173 -10.53 11.38 33.47
N THR A 174 -9.74 12.41 33.82
CA THR A 174 -10.25 13.56 34.56
C THR A 174 -10.99 14.56 33.67
N ASN A 175 -10.70 14.54 32.34
CA ASN A 175 -11.34 15.40 31.35
C ASN A 175 -11.97 14.52 30.25
N THR A 176 -13.29 14.37 30.29
CA THR A 176 -14.02 13.56 29.33
C THR A 176 -15.15 14.33 28.68
N GLY A 177 -15.44 14.01 27.42
CA GLY A 177 -16.54 14.67 26.70
C GLY A 177 -16.73 14.14 25.30
N ASN A 178 -17.47 14.92 24.51
CA ASN A 178 -17.74 14.62 23.12
C ASN A 178 -17.39 15.81 22.24
N PHE A 179 -16.85 15.52 21.06
CA PHE A 179 -16.75 16.50 19.98
C PHE A 179 -18.12 16.77 19.39
N PRO A 180 -18.39 17.99 18.87
CA PRO A 180 -19.67 18.29 18.23
C PRO A 180 -19.97 17.32 17.09
N ALA A 181 -21.18 16.77 17.07
CA ALA A 181 -21.60 15.82 16.05
C ALA A 181 -21.56 16.45 14.65
N GLY A 182 -20.94 15.78 13.69
CA GLY A 182 -20.81 16.24 12.31
C GLY A 182 -19.69 17.25 12.06
N GLU A 183 -19.07 17.82 13.10
CA GLU A 183 -17.89 18.66 12.95
C GLU A 183 -16.67 17.83 12.53
N ARG A 184 -15.90 18.34 11.56
CA ARG A 184 -14.65 17.70 11.14
C ARG A 184 -13.58 17.90 12.21
N GLY A 185 -13.06 16.82 12.73
CA GLY A 185 -11.93 16.83 13.67
C GLY A 185 -10.61 16.78 12.93
N ILE A 186 -10.35 15.68 12.24
CA ILE A 186 -9.09 15.42 11.55
C ILE A 186 -9.35 14.93 10.13
N GLY A 187 -8.61 15.46 9.15
CA GLY A 187 -8.51 14.96 7.79
C GLY A 187 -7.12 14.38 7.55
N TYR A 188 -7.03 13.14 7.11
CA TYR A 188 -5.76 12.44 6.94
C TYR A 188 -5.62 11.84 5.56
N SER A 189 -4.43 11.89 4.99
CA SER A 189 -4.11 11.19 3.76
C SER A 189 -2.70 10.62 3.77
N GLN A 190 -2.53 9.43 3.20
CA GLN A 190 -1.25 8.76 3.03
C GLN A 190 -1.00 8.41 1.58
N ARG A 191 0.28 8.46 1.18
CA ARG A 191 0.77 8.01 -0.11
C ARG A 191 2.05 7.21 0.10
N PHE A 192 2.06 5.97 -0.38
CA PHE A 192 3.22 5.10 -0.45
C PHE A 192 3.64 4.93 -1.90
N SER A 193 4.94 5.02 -2.17
CA SER A 193 5.49 4.80 -3.51
C SER A 193 6.82 4.05 -3.43
N MET A 194 7.02 3.07 -4.33
CA MET A 194 8.20 2.22 -4.26
C MET A 194 8.48 1.46 -5.56
N PRO A 195 9.73 1.30 -5.95
CA PRO A 195 10.15 0.19 -6.79
C PRO A 195 10.13 -1.10 -5.96
N TYR A 196 9.88 -2.25 -6.58
CA TYR A 196 9.89 -3.53 -5.90
C TYR A 196 10.46 -4.65 -6.78
N ILE A 197 10.86 -5.73 -6.14
CA ILE A 197 11.18 -7.01 -6.76
C ILE A 197 10.25 -8.08 -6.20
N GLY A 198 10.13 -9.21 -6.89
CA GLY A 198 9.24 -10.27 -6.42
C GLY A 198 9.38 -11.57 -7.17
N LEU A 199 8.48 -12.49 -6.83
CA LEU A 199 8.34 -13.80 -7.46
C LEU A 199 6.92 -13.95 -7.97
N ALA A 200 6.75 -14.53 -9.16
CA ALA A 200 5.47 -14.87 -9.73
C ALA A 200 5.41 -16.36 -10.04
N GLY A 201 4.24 -16.95 -9.81
CA GLY A 201 3.94 -18.33 -10.16
C GLY A 201 2.57 -18.44 -10.80
N GLN A 202 2.44 -19.34 -11.77
CA GLN A 202 1.19 -19.73 -12.38
C GLN A 202 1.15 -21.26 -12.48
N TYR A 203 0.02 -21.84 -12.11
CA TYR A 203 -0.25 -23.25 -12.31
C TYR A 203 -1.61 -23.43 -12.98
N ARG A 204 -1.65 -24.21 -14.06
CA ARG A 204 -2.86 -24.54 -14.81
C ARG A 204 -3.06 -26.04 -14.84
N PHE A 205 -4.26 -26.47 -14.51
CA PHE A 205 -4.69 -27.86 -14.61
C PHE A 205 -6.08 -27.91 -15.26
N ASN A 206 -6.15 -28.42 -16.49
CA ASN A 206 -7.34 -28.35 -17.33
C ASN A 206 -7.84 -26.90 -17.45
N ASP A 207 -9.06 -26.65 -16.99
CA ASP A 207 -9.70 -25.33 -17.00
C ASP A 207 -9.47 -24.52 -15.72
N PHE A 208 -8.75 -25.07 -14.72
CA PHE A 208 -8.38 -24.35 -13.50
C PHE A 208 -7.02 -23.69 -13.65
N GLU A 209 -6.91 -22.47 -13.14
CA GLU A 209 -5.67 -21.72 -13.09
C GLU A 209 -5.52 -21.06 -11.71
N VAL A 210 -4.34 -21.16 -11.13
CA VAL A 210 -3.95 -20.47 -9.90
C VAL A 210 -2.73 -19.62 -10.20
N ASN A 211 -2.76 -18.36 -9.79
CA ASN A 211 -1.63 -17.45 -9.89
C ASN A 211 -1.24 -16.98 -8.48
N ALA A 212 0.04 -16.82 -8.25
CA ALA A 212 0.59 -16.27 -7.02
C ALA A 212 1.64 -15.21 -7.34
N LEU A 213 1.66 -14.14 -6.56
CA LEU A 213 2.63 -13.07 -6.66
C LEU A 213 3.10 -12.69 -5.26
N PHE A 214 4.42 -12.62 -5.07
CA PHE A 214 5.05 -12.08 -3.89
C PHE A 214 5.87 -10.86 -4.28
N LYS A 215 5.79 -9.77 -3.50
CA LYS A 215 6.50 -8.51 -3.71
C LYS A 215 7.29 -8.12 -2.46
N PHE A 216 8.46 -7.55 -2.67
CA PHE A 216 9.30 -7.03 -1.62
C PHE A 216 9.95 -5.71 -2.03
N SER A 217 10.05 -4.76 -1.09
CA SER A 217 10.81 -3.53 -1.27
C SER A 217 11.43 -3.07 0.06
N ASP A 218 12.65 -2.56 0.00
CA ASP A 218 13.34 -1.82 1.08
C ASP A 218 13.41 -0.30 0.75
N TRP A 219 12.69 0.14 -0.29
CA TRP A 219 12.78 1.51 -0.83
C TRP A 219 11.44 2.26 -0.79
N VAL A 220 10.59 1.93 0.17
CA VAL A 220 9.31 2.63 0.32
C VAL A 220 9.54 4.07 0.73
N ARG A 221 8.89 4.98 0.02
CA ARG A 221 8.72 6.38 0.41
C ARG A 221 7.28 6.59 0.78
N ALA A 222 7.06 7.12 1.98
CA ALA A 222 5.73 7.50 2.40
C ALA A 222 5.66 9.01 2.65
N HIS A 223 4.52 9.57 2.33
CA HIS A 223 4.15 10.96 2.62
C HIS A 223 2.74 10.94 3.17
N ASP A 224 2.49 11.82 4.13
CA ASP A 224 1.15 12.08 4.57
C ASP A 224 0.85 13.58 4.67
N ASN A 225 -0.41 13.86 4.97
CA ASN A 225 -0.91 15.18 5.32
C ASN A 225 -2.03 14.96 6.33
N ASP A 226 -1.84 15.51 7.52
CA ASP A 226 -2.77 15.47 8.63
C ASP A 226 -3.28 16.89 8.92
N GLU A 227 -4.58 17.10 8.85
CA GLU A 227 -5.25 18.37 9.03
C GLU A 227 -6.11 18.33 10.30
N HIS A 228 -5.67 18.99 11.35
CA HIS A 228 -6.42 19.20 12.59
C HIS A 228 -7.33 20.42 12.47
N TYR A 229 -8.54 20.23 11.94
CA TYR A 229 -9.47 21.34 11.62
C TYR A 229 -9.83 22.21 12.84
N MET A 230 -10.01 21.60 14.02
CA MET A 230 -10.38 22.32 15.24
C MET A 230 -9.20 23.08 15.88
N ARG A 231 -7.97 22.82 15.43
CA ARG A 231 -6.75 23.45 15.94
C ARG A 231 -6.10 24.38 14.91
N ASP A 232 -6.64 24.41 13.68
CA ASP A 232 -6.05 25.11 12.53
C ASP A 232 -4.58 24.75 12.28
N LEU A 233 -4.22 23.49 12.49
CA LEU A 233 -2.88 22.95 12.28
C LEU A 233 -2.87 21.91 11.15
N THR A 234 -1.79 21.93 10.37
CA THR A 234 -1.50 20.87 9.39
C THR A 234 -0.12 20.29 9.66
N PHE A 235 -0.04 18.97 9.70
CA PHE A 235 1.21 18.21 9.78
C PHE A 235 1.47 17.53 8.44
N ARG A 236 2.73 17.50 8.03
CA ARG A 236 3.20 16.84 6.81
C ARG A 236 4.45 16.06 7.08
N GLU A 237 4.35 14.76 7.02
CA GLU A 237 5.44 13.85 7.27
C GLU A 237 6.02 13.31 5.96
N LYS A 238 7.33 13.02 6.01
CA LYS A 238 8.04 12.37 4.91
C LYS A 238 8.97 11.32 5.47
N THR A 239 8.70 10.08 5.11
CA THR A 239 9.52 8.94 5.51
C THR A 239 10.14 8.25 4.31
N SER A 240 11.23 7.53 4.52
CA SER A 240 11.91 6.77 3.47
C SER A 240 12.56 5.52 4.02
N ASN A 241 12.86 4.58 3.11
CA ASN A 241 13.57 3.34 3.44
C ASN A 241 12.82 2.44 4.44
N SER A 242 11.51 2.46 4.42
CA SER A 242 10.73 1.43 5.09
C SER A 242 10.58 0.21 4.19
N ARG A 243 10.08 -0.88 4.77
CA ARG A 243 9.90 -2.15 4.06
C ARG A 243 8.46 -2.33 3.62
N TYR A 244 8.33 -3.06 2.53
CA TYR A 244 7.06 -3.53 2.03
C TYR A 244 7.11 -5.03 1.76
N TYR A 245 6.03 -5.70 2.15
CA TYR A 245 5.72 -7.08 1.78
C TYR A 245 4.32 -7.12 1.18
N GLY A 246 4.21 -7.68 -0.01
CA GLY A 246 2.94 -7.91 -0.67
C GLY A 246 2.82 -9.36 -1.10
N ALA A 247 1.63 -9.92 -0.98
CA ALA A 247 1.31 -11.25 -1.49
C ALA A 247 -0.08 -11.24 -2.09
N SER A 248 -0.24 -11.89 -3.24
CA SER A 248 -1.56 -12.15 -3.79
C SER A 248 -1.65 -13.57 -4.34
N ILE A 249 -2.84 -14.13 -4.26
CA ILE A 249 -3.20 -15.39 -4.87
C ILE A 249 -4.55 -15.22 -5.55
N ASP A 250 -4.66 -15.65 -6.79
CA ASP A 250 -5.95 -15.79 -7.47
C ASP A 250 -6.15 -17.23 -7.94
N ALA A 251 -7.40 -17.64 -7.95
CA ALA A 251 -7.83 -18.92 -8.50
C ALA A 251 -9.02 -18.70 -9.43
N GLY A 252 -8.99 -19.30 -10.59
CA GLY A 252 -10.01 -19.12 -11.60
C GLY A 252 -10.31 -20.38 -12.41
N TYR A 253 -11.46 -20.31 -13.08
CA TYR A 253 -11.96 -21.37 -13.95
C TYR A 253 -12.28 -20.79 -15.32
N TYR A 254 -11.75 -21.41 -16.38
CA TYR A 254 -12.02 -21.05 -17.76
C TYR A 254 -13.40 -21.58 -18.19
N VAL A 255 -14.36 -20.66 -18.32
CA VAL A 255 -15.72 -20.97 -18.79
C VAL A 255 -15.78 -21.08 -20.31
N THR A 256 -14.80 -20.52 -21.00
CA THR A 256 -14.50 -20.72 -22.43
C THR A 256 -12.98 -20.72 -22.62
N PRO A 257 -12.43 -21.09 -23.79
CA PRO A 257 -10.98 -20.97 -24.03
C PRO A 257 -10.40 -19.55 -23.81
N HIS A 258 -11.23 -18.51 -23.91
CA HIS A 258 -10.84 -17.12 -23.81
C HIS A 258 -11.30 -16.40 -22.52
N ALA A 259 -12.31 -16.94 -21.82
CA ALA A 259 -12.91 -16.27 -20.67
C ALA A 259 -12.73 -17.08 -19.39
N LYS A 260 -12.20 -16.44 -18.34
CA LYS A 260 -11.96 -17.02 -17.02
C LYS A 260 -12.72 -16.22 -15.96
N VAL A 261 -13.51 -16.89 -15.12
CA VAL A 261 -14.00 -16.34 -13.84
C VAL A 261 -12.94 -16.59 -12.78
N PHE A 262 -12.71 -15.62 -11.87
CA PHE A 262 -11.70 -15.79 -10.85
C PHE A 262 -12.07 -15.06 -9.55
N ALA A 263 -11.43 -15.47 -8.44
CA ALA A 263 -11.38 -14.72 -7.19
C ALA A 263 -9.92 -14.51 -6.81
N GLU A 264 -9.61 -13.34 -6.24
CA GLU A 264 -8.28 -12.97 -5.78
C GLU A 264 -8.33 -12.49 -4.33
N PHE A 265 -7.38 -12.93 -3.51
CA PHE A 265 -7.01 -12.34 -2.25
C PHE A 265 -5.64 -11.69 -2.39
N ALA A 266 -5.50 -10.44 -1.93
CA ALA A 266 -4.22 -9.75 -1.88
C ALA A 266 -4.00 -9.10 -0.51
N TYR A 267 -2.77 -9.17 -0.02
CA TYR A 267 -2.32 -8.58 1.23
C TYR A 267 -1.13 -7.65 0.97
N SER A 268 -1.13 -6.49 1.61
CA SER A 268 -0.08 -5.48 1.55
C SER A 268 0.29 -5.01 2.95
N SER A 269 1.59 -4.97 3.26
CA SER A 269 2.13 -4.46 4.52
C SER A 269 3.26 -3.48 4.24
N TYR A 270 3.02 -2.22 4.51
CA TYR A 270 4.01 -1.15 4.57
C TYR A 270 4.44 -1.05 6.04
N GLU A 271 5.65 -1.52 6.36
CA GLU A 271 6.21 -1.38 7.69
C GLU A 271 6.45 0.09 8.02
N GLU A 272 6.55 0.40 9.30
CA GLU A 272 6.81 1.75 9.74
C GLU A 272 8.09 2.31 9.12
N GLY A 273 7.94 3.41 8.39
CA GLY A 273 9.02 4.28 8.00
C GLY A 273 9.08 5.48 8.93
N LYS A 274 10.27 5.88 9.35
CA LYS A 274 10.47 7.07 10.18
C LYS A 274 11.05 8.22 9.37
N GLY A 275 10.74 9.45 9.81
CA GLY A 275 11.20 10.66 9.16
C GLY A 275 10.83 11.93 9.92
N GLY A 276 10.97 13.08 9.26
CA GLY A 276 10.64 14.37 9.82
C GLY A 276 9.20 14.79 9.56
N THR A 277 8.73 15.75 10.34
CA THR A 277 7.43 16.42 10.20
C THR A 277 7.61 17.91 9.95
N GLN A 278 6.69 18.49 9.17
CA GLN A 278 6.46 19.93 9.05
C GLN A 278 5.14 20.27 9.72
N ILE A 279 5.14 21.26 10.58
CA ILE A 279 3.96 21.77 11.26
C ILE A 279 3.64 23.15 10.69
N ILE A 280 2.40 23.36 10.29
CA ILE A 280 1.90 24.60 9.69
C ILE A 280 0.73 25.11 10.56
N ASP A 281 0.82 26.32 11.05
CA ASP A 281 -0.30 27.05 11.63
C ASP A 281 -1.10 27.70 10.49
N ASN A 282 -2.31 27.22 10.27
CA ASN A 282 -3.15 27.67 9.15
C ASN A 282 -3.74 29.08 9.38
N ASN A 283 -3.75 29.58 10.62
CA ASN A 283 -4.20 30.93 10.93
C ASN A 283 -3.13 31.99 10.63
N SER A 284 -1.91 31.75 11.08
CA SER A 284 -0.79 32.70 10.89
C SER A 284 -0.04 32.47 9.57
N GLY A 285 -0.10 31.25 9.02
CA GLY A 285 0.72 30.80 7.89
C GLY A 285 2.17 30.49 8.28
N GLU A 286 2.52 30.56 9.57
CA GLU A 286 3.83 30.18 10.06
C GLU A 286 4.05 28.67 9.96
N SER A 287 5.27 28.25 9.71
CA SER A 287 5.61 26.82 9.68
C SER A 287 6.97 26.55 10.30
N GLY A 288 7.07 25.40 10.96
CA GLY A 288 8.30 24.84 11.49
C GLY A 288 8.52 23.41 10.98
N SER A 289 9.73 22.90 11.10
CA SER A 289 10.04 21.52 10.75
C SER A 289 10.90 20.87 11.81
N ILE A 290 10.57 19.62 12.14
CA ILE A 290 11.34 18.76 13.02
C ILE A 290 11.90 17.63 12.16
N GLY A 291 13.23 17.47 12.15
CA GLY A 291 13.92 16.46 11.37
C GLY A 291 14.06 15.13 12.13
N GLY A 292 14.94 14.27 11.63
CA GLY A 292 15.23 12.98 12.28
C GLY A 292 14.08 11.98 12.16
N ASP A 293 13.79 11.31 13.26
CA ASP A 293 12.78 10.24 13.39
C ASP A 293 11.52 10.73 14.14
N ALA A 294 11.13 12.00 13.94
CA ALA A 294 10.03 12.65 14.66
C ALA A 294 8.65 12.10 14.28
N ALA A 295 8.53 11.50 13.11
CA ALA A 295 7.26 10.92 12.63
C ALA A 295 7.44 9.48 12.13
N GLY A 296 6.35 8.71 12.15
CA GLY A 296 6.29 7.34 11.64
C GLY A 296 4.99 7.08 10.87
N ILE A 297 5.10 6.42 9.72
CA ILE A 297 3.97 6.10 8.86
C ILE A 297 3.99 4.61 8.54
N SER A 298 2.84 3.93 8.69
CA SER A 298 2.67 2.52 8.29
C SER A 298 1.26 2.23 7.80
N ASN A 299 1.11 1.11 7.06
CA ASN A 299 -0.21 0.64 6.59
C ASN A 299 -0.19 -0.87 6.42
N LYS A 300 -1.30 -1.52 6.78
CA LYS A 300 -1.58 -2.91 6.45
C LYS A 300 -2.99 -3.01 5.88
N ASN A 301 -3.11 -3.61 4.70
CA ASN A 301 -4.42 -3.77 4.08
C ASN A 301 -4.52 -5.09 3.33
N TYR A 302 -5.75 -5.50 3.05
CA TYR A 302 -6.05 -6.64 2.20
C TYR A 302 -7.28 -6.37 1.35
N THR A 303 -7.31 -7.00 0.19
CA THR A 303 -8.45 -6.98 -0.73
C THR A 303 -8.93 -8.39 -1.01
N LEU A 304 -10.24 -8.54 -1.14
CA LEU A 304 -10.89 -9.75 -1.67
C LEU A 304 -11.76 -9.33 -2.85
N THR A 305 -11.46 -9.86 -4.04
CA THR A 305 -12.15 -9.48 -5.28
C THR A 305 -12.56 -10.71 -6.06
N ALA A 306 -13.62 -10.58 -6.88
CA ALA A 306 -14.01 -11.59 -7.86
C ALA A 306 -14.36 -10.90 -9.18
N GLY A 307 -14.07 -11.57 -10.30
CA GLY A 307 -14.23 -10.94 -11.60
C GLY A 307 -14.04 -11.86 -12.78
N LEU A 308 -13.84 -11.23 -13.93
CA LEU A 308 -13.69 -11.86 -15.23
C LEU A 308 -12.37 -11.43 -15.86
N GLN A 309 -11.71 -12.37 -16.50
CA GLN A 309 -10.58 -12.15 -17.39
C GLN A 309 -10.92 -12.63 -18.78
N TYR A 310 -10.53 -11.85 -19.77
CA TYR A 310 -10.63 -12.21 -21.17
C TYR A 310 -9.26 -12.22 -21.82
N ARG A 311 -8.99 -13.24 -22.61
CA ARG A 311 -7.83 -13.37 -23.47
C ARG A 311 -8.32 -13.24 -24.93
N PHE A 312 -7.74 -12.31 -25.65
CA PHE A 312 -8.14 -11.99 -27.02
C PHE A 312 -7.68 -13.04 -28.00
#